data_a6009eb4738bd77e54de5f2914743254
#
_entry.id   a6009eb4738bd77e54de5f2914743254
#
_cell.length_a   1.000
_cell.length_b   1.000
_cell.length_c   1.000
_cell.angle_alpha   90.00
_cell.angle_beta   90.00
_cell.angle_gamma   90.00
#
_symmetry.space_group_name_H-M   'P 1'
#
loop_
_entity.id
_entity.type
_entity.pdbx_description
1 polymer ?
#
loop_
_entity_poly.entity_id
_entity_poly.type
_entity_poly.pdbx_seq_one_letter_code
_entity_poly.pdbx_strand_id
1 'polypeptide(L)'
;MSQHFPCYSAVFPLLLRERNGKREVLLHRRHNTGYMDGKWDIAGSGHVDEGETARQALARECSEELGICVRPEDAEFAHVCHRLGKEGDRTYYDLYFFVHAYEGTPAIMEPDKCDGLNWFALDALPEDMIDFRRLHLHQVLNGEVYDELF
;
A
#
# COMPACT_ATOMS: atom_id res chain seq x y z
N MET A 1 -15.26 -22.94 24.50
CA MET A 1 -14.41 -22.80 23.30
C MET A 1 -13.95 -21.37 23.18
N SER A 2 -12.63 -21.15 23.09
CA SER A 2 -12.10 -19.81 22.90
C SER A 2 -12.32 -19.35 21.46
N GLN A 3 -12.65 -18.08 21.28
CA GLN A 3 -12.71 -17.45 19.98
C GLN A 3 -11.36 -16.83 19.66
N HIS A 4 -10.88 -17.07 18.46
CA HIS A 4 -9.69 -16.40 17.97
C HIS A 4 -10.03 -14.98 17.57
N PHE A 5 -9.15 -14.03 17.86
CA PHE A 5 -9.34 -12.64 17.47
C PHE A 5 -9.06 -12.48 15.98
N PRO A 6 -10.05 -12.01 15.20
CA PRO A 6 -9.86 -11.84 13.76
C PRO A 6 -9.08 -10.57 13.47
N CYS A 7 -8.17 -10.67 12.50
CA CYS A 7 -7.43 -9.53 11.98
C CYS A 7 -7.73 -9.36 10.48
N TYR A 8 -7.71 -8.11 10.03
CA TYR A 8 -7.81 -7.81 8.61
C TYR A 8 -6.40 -7.83 8.01
N SER A 9 -6.32 -8.14 6.73
CA SER A 9 -5.06 -8.06 5.98
C SER A 9 -5.21 -7.05 4.86
N ALA A 10 -4.22 -6.19 4.72
CA ALA A 10 -4.17 -5.21 3.65
C ALA A 10 -2.83 -5.34 2.92
N VAL A 11 -2.85 -5.07 1.62
CA VAL A 11 -1.67 -5.14 0.77
C VAL A 11 -1.29 -3.77 0.26
N PHE A 12 0.02 -3.52 0.19
CA PHE A 12 0.60 -2.25 -0.21
C PHE A 12 1.66 -2.51 -1.27
N PRO A 13 1.33 -2.27 -2.55
CA PRO A 13 2.28 -2.47 -3.64
C PRO A 13 3.24 -1.28 -3.72
N LEU A 14 4.54 -1.54 -3.63
CA LEU A 14 5.54 -0.52 -3.80
C LEU A 14 5.98 -0.50 -5.26
N LEU A 15 5.37 0.38 -6.03
CA LEU A 15 5.78 0.66 -7.40
C LEU A 15 6.89 1.69 -7.32
N LEU A 16 8.09 1.28 -7.68
CA LEU A 16 9.28 2.12 -7.65
C LEU A 16 9.78 2.32 -9.08
N ARG A 17 10.28 3.51 -9.35
CA ARG A 17 10.97 3.80 -10.61
C ARG A 17 12.18 4.67 -10.34
N GLU A 18 13.09 4.72 -11.28
CA GLU A 18 14.22 5.61 -11.23
C GLU A 18 14.04 6.70 -12.28
N ARG A 19 14.24 7.95 -11.88
CA ARG A 19 14.15 9.10 -12.77
C ARG A 19 15.16 10.15 -12.35
N ASN A 20 15.98 10.59 -13.30
CA ASN A 20 17.03 11.60 -13.08
C ASN A 20 17.96 11.23 -11.91
N GLY A 21 18.31 9.94 -11.80
CA GLY A 21 19.18 9.43 -10.74
C GLY A 21 18.54 9.30 -9.39
N LYS A 22 17.22 9.53 -9.28
CA LYS A 22 16.48 9.40 -8.02
C LYS A 22 15.44 8.29 -8.11
N ARG A 23 15.27 7.56 -7.01
CA ARG A 23 14.20 6.57 -6.89
C ARG A 23 12.92 7.27 -6.47
N GLU A 24 11.83 6.92 -7.13
CA GLU A 24 10.50 7.47 -6.87
C GLU A 24 9.52 6.35 -6.55
N VAL A 25 8.54 6.67 -5.72
CA VAL A 25 7.44 5.77 -5.36
C VAL A 25 6.11 6.39 -5.80
N LEU A 26 5.18 5.54 -6.24
CA LEU A 26 3.84 5.99 -6.63
C LEU A 26 2.93 6.07 -5.42
N LEU A 27 2.38 7.24 -5.18
CA LEU A 27 1.42 7.50 -4.12
C LEU A 27 0.11 8.03 -4.69
N HIS A 28 -0.98 7.78 -3.96
CA HIS A 28 -2.28 8.36 -4.26
C HIS A 28 -2.78 9.19 -3.08
N ARG A 29 -3.63 10.18 -3.36
CA ARG A 29 -4.27 10.98 -2.32
C ARG A 29 -5.68 10.49 -2.09
N ARG A 30 -6.00 10.16 -0.85
CA ARG A 30 -7.30 9.62 -0.43
C ARG A 30 -8.36 10.71 -0.51
N HIS A 31 -9.57 10.32 -0.96
CA HIS A 31 -10.69 11.23 -1.15
C HIS A 31 -12.00 10.49 -0.93
N ASN A 32 -12.89 11.05 -0.12
CA ASN A 32 -14.23 10.50 0.17
C ASN A 32 -14.23 9.05 0.65
N THR A 33 -13.20 8.60 1.34
CA THR A 33 -13.12 7.24 1.88
C THR A 33 -13.60 7.15 3.32
N GLY A 34 -13.66 8.28 4.03
CA GLY A 34 -13.97 8.33 5.45
C GLY A 34 -12.79 8.03 6.35
N TYR A 35 -11.60 7.81 5.78
CA TYR A 35 -10.39 7.50 6.53
C TYR A 35 -9.20 8.19 5.89
N MET A 36 -8.53 9.06 6.66
CA MET A 36 -7.30 9.76 6.24
C MET A 36 -7.44 10.50 4.90
N ASP A 37 -8.62 11.04 4.64
CA ASP A 37 -8.88 11.77 3.40
C ASP A 37 -8.00 13.03 3.31
N GLY A 38 -7.54 13.33 2.10
CA GLY A 38 -6.58 14.41 1.85
C GLY A 38 -5.13 14.01 2.10
N LYS A 39 -4.89 12.82 2.63
CA LYS A 39 -3.54 12.32 2.88
C LYS A 39 -3.05 11.42 1.75
N TRP A 40 -1.74 11.42 1.53
CA TRP A 40 -1.09 10.54 0.57
C TRP A 40 -0.80 9.19 1.20
N ASP A 41 -1.05 8.13 0.44
CA ASP A 41 -0.83 6.74 0.82
C ASP A 41 -0.24 5.98 -0.36
N ILE A 42 0.17 4.73 -0.13
CA ILE A 42 0.70 3.86 -1.19
C ILE A 42 -0.41 3.59 -2.21
N ALA A 43 -0.13 3.89 -3.47
CA ALA A 43 -1.08 3.68 -4.56
C ALA A 43 -1.34 2.18 -4.80
N GLY A 44 -2.59 1.83 -5.11
CA GLY A 44 -2.96 0.45 -5.40
C GLY A 44 -3.15 -0.43 -4.17
N SER A 45 -3.20 0.17 -2.99
CA SER A 45 -3.40 -0.57 -1.74
C SER A 45 -4.85 -0.98 -1.54
N GLY A 46 -5.07 -2.06 -0.81
CA GLY A 46 -6.42 -2.53 -0.50
C GLY A 46 -6.42 -3.77 0.37
N HIS A 47 -7.62 -4.23 0.69
CA HIS A 47 -7.82 -5.39 1.56
C HIS A 47 -7.67 -6.70 0.81
N VAL A 48 -7.21 -7.73 1.53
CA VAL A 48 -7.27 -9.11 1.06
C VAL A 48 -8.69 -9.62 1.29
N ASP A 49 -9.35 -10.08 0.25
CA ASP A 49 -10.70 -10.64 0.33
C ASP A 49 -10.65 -12.14 0.62
N GLU A 50 -11.79 -12.67 1.08
CA GLU A 50 -11.94 -14.10 1.31
C GLU A 50 -11.63 -14.86 0.02
N GLY A 51 -10.85 -15.93 0.15
CA GLY A 51 -10.54 -16.81 -0.97
C GLY A 51 -9.36 -16.38 -1.84
N GLU A 52 -8.70 -15.27 -1.51
CA GLU A 52 -7.51 -14.85 -2.26
C GLU A 52 -6.26 -14.77 -1.37
N THR A 53 -5.11 -15.00 -1.98
CA THR A 53 -3.83 -14.76 -1.32
C THR A 53 -3.48 -13.28 -1.34
N ALA A 54 -2.49 -12.89 -0.54
CA ALA A 54 -2.01 -11.51 -0.53
C ALA A 54 -1.56 -11.04 -1.92
N ARG A 55 -0.83 -11.88 -2.66
CA ARG A 55 -0.38 -11.53 -4.01
C ARG A 55 -1.53 -11.42 -5.01
N GLN A 56 -2.55 -12.27 -4.88
CA GLN A 56 -3.75 -12.17 -5.71
C GLN A 56 -4.52 -10.89 -5.42
N ALA A 57 -4.66 -10.52 -4.14
CA ALA A 57 -5.29 -9.28 -3.72
C ALA A 57 -4.55 -8.07 -4.30
N LEU A 58 -3.22 -8.08 -4.23
CA LEU A 58 -2.40 -7.00 -4.77
C LEU A 58 -2.61 -6.83 -6.27
N ALA A 59 -2.62 -7.93 -7.03
CA ALA A 59 -2.85 -7.88 -8.47
C ALA A 59 -4.25 -7.33 -8.78
N ARG A 60 -5.26 -7.77 -8.05
CA ARG A 60 -6.64 -7.27 -8.22
C ARG A 60 -6.76 -5.79 -7.91
N GLU A 61 -6.22 -5.36 -6.78
CA GLU A 61 -6.27 -3.95 -6.36
C GLU A 61 -5.53 -3.03 -7.36
N CYS A 62 -4.36 -3.45 -7.83
CA CYS A 62 -3.63 -2.69 -8.85
C CYS A 62 -4.44 -2.54 -10.14
N SER A 63 -5.17 -3.57 -10.55
CA SER A 63 -6.04 -3.51 -11.71
C SER A 63 -7.22 -2.56 -11.47
N GLU A 64 -7.91 -2.71 -10.34
CA GLU A 64 -9.11 -1.92 -10.03
C GLU A 64 -8.79 -0.44 -9.79
N GLU A 65 -7.72 -0.14 -9.06
CA GLU A 65 -7.40 1.23 -8.66
C GLU A 65 -6.49 1.98 -9.63
N LEU A 66 -5.58 1.27 -10.31
CA LEU A 66 -4.55 1.88 -11.15
C LEU A 66 -4.64 1.50 -12.62
N GLY A 67 -5.46 0.52 -12.97
CA GLY A 67 -5.60 0.06 -14.35
C GLY A 67 -4.37 -0.63 -14.91
N ILE A 68 -3.50 -1.13 -14.05
CA ILE A 68 -2.30 -1.86 -14.45
C ILE A 68 -2.45 -3.35 -14.21
N CYS A 69 -1.72 -4.15 -14.97
CA CYS A 69 -1.70 -5.60 -14.82
C CYS A 69 -0.41 -6.04 -14.13
N VAL A 70 -0.55 -6.54 -12.90
CA VAL A 70 0.55 -7.11 -12.12
C VAL A 70 0.33 -8.61 -12.01
N ARG A 71 1.33 -9.40 -12.38
CA ARG A 71 1.27 -10.84 -12.14
C ARG A 71 1.63 -11.10 -10.68
N PRO A 72 0.91 -12.00 -9.97
CA PRO A 72 1.21 -12.29 -8.56
C PRO A 72 2.68 -12.63 -8.30
N GLU A 73 3.32 -13.37 -9.21
CA GLU A 73 4.73 -13.78 -9.09
C GLU A 73 5.72 -12.61 -9.21
N ASP A 74 5.29 -11.45 -9.72
CA ASP A 74 6.13 -10.26 -9.80
C ASP A 74 6.09 -9.40 -8.55
N ALA A 75 5.33 -9.82 -7.54
CA ALA A 75 5.26 -9.17 -6.23
C ALA A 75 6.18 -9.89 -5.25
N GLU A 76 7.21 -9.20 -4.75
CA GLU A 76 8.16 -9.73 -3.78
C GLU A 76 7.84 -9.21 -2.40
N PHE A 77 7.67 -10.10 -1.43
CA PHE A 77 7.41 -9.69 -0.04
C PHE A 77 8.55 -8.83 0.51
N ALA A 78 8.19 -7.71 1.12
CA ALA A 78 9.15 -6.76 1.67
C ALA A 78 9.02 -6.57 3.18
N HIS A 79 7.80 -6.43 3.70
CA HIS A 79 7.60 -6.04 5.09
C HIS A 79 6.18 -6.37 5.55
N VAL A 80 6.02 -6.69 6.83
CA VAL A 80 4.71 -6.79 7.47
C VAL A 80 4.70 -5.97 8.75
N CYS A 81 3.65 -5.17 8.93
CA CYS A 81 3.37 -4.45 10.16
C CYS A 81 2.14 -5.06 10.82
N HIS A 82 2.27 -5.47 12.07
CA HIS A 82 1.12 -5.83 12.90
C HIS A 82 0.62 -4.54 13.56
N ARG A 83 -0.46 -3.99 13.02
CA ARG A 83 -1.01 -2.70 13.47
C ARG A 83 -2.22 -2.96 14.35
N LEU A 84 -2.03 -2.82 15.65
CA LEU A 84 -3.08 -3.07 16.63
C LEU A 84 -4.11 -1.94 16.57
N GLY A 85 -5.38 -2.32 16.45
CA GLY A 85 -6.48 -1.38 16.50
C GLY A 85 -6.69 -0.84 17.90
N LYS A 86 -6.93 0.45 18.01
CA LYS A 86 -7.37 1.07 19.25
C LYS A 86 -8.85 0.78 19.44
N GLU A 87 -9.39 1.15 20.61
CA GLU A 87 -10.77 0.90 20.95
C GLU A 87 -11.74 1.22 19.81
N GLY A 88 -12.47 0.23 19.34
CA GLY A 88 -13.40 0.32 18.24
C GLY A 88 -12.80 0.24 16.84
N ASP A 89 -11.47 0.25 16.73
CA ASP A 89 -10.77 0.14 15.44
C ASP A 89 -10.41 -1.30 15.11
N ARG A 90 -10.17 -1.56 13.84
CA ARG A 90 -9.75 -2.87 13.35
C ARG A 90 -8.25 -3.06 13.54
N THR A 91 -7.86 -4.29 13.84
CA THR A 91 -6.44 -4.69 13.83
C THR A 91 -6.08 -5.22 12.46
N TYR A 92 -4.90 -4.85 11.98
CA TYR A 92 -4.43 -5.16 10.64
C TYR A 92 -3.08 -5.84 10.64
N TYR A 93 -2.88 -6.70 9.65
CA TYR A 93 -1.55 -7.03 9.13
C TYR A 93 -1.39 -6.28 7.82
N ASP A 94 -0.52 -5.28 7.80
CA ASP A 94 -0.22 -4.50 6.60
C ASP A 94 0.97 -5.15 5.90
N LEU A 95 0.74 -5.65 4.68
CA LEU A 95 1.72 -6.42 3.93
C LEU A 95 2.24 -5.59 2.76
N TYR A 96 3.55 -5.33 2.76
CA TYR A 96 4.21 -4.55 1.71
C TYR A 96 4.94 -5.46 0.76
N PHE A 97 4.79 -5.21 -0.53
CA PHE A 97 5.44 -5.97 -1.60
C PHE A 97 6.13 -5.03 -2.57
N PHE A 98 7.34 -5.36 -3.00
CA PHE A 98 7.94 -4.72 -4.15
C PHE A 98 7.27 -5.28 -5.42
N VAL A 99 6.90 -4.40 -6.33
CA VAL A 99 6.35 -4.78 -7.63
C VAL A 99 7.44 -4.54 -8.68
N HIS A 100 8.05 -5.62 -9.15
CA HIS A 100 9.20 -5.55 -10.05
C HIS A 100 8.81 -5.33 -11.51
N ALA A 101 7.61 -5.73 -11.91
CA ALA A 101 7.15 -5.59 -13.29
C ALA A 101 5.63 -5.48 -13.34
N TYR A 102 5.14 -4.72 -14.28
CA TYR A 102 3.71 -4.60 -14.56
C TYR A 102 3.52 -4.09 -15.98
N GLU A 103 2.30 -4.29 -16.51
CA GLU A 103 1.90 -3.79 -17.84
C GLU A 103 0.91 -2.64 -17.66
N GLY A 104 1.01 -1.66 -18.54
CA GLY A 104 0.14 -0.48 -18.55
C GLY A 104 0.76 0.72 -17.85
N THR A 105 0.06 1.82 -17.89
CA THR A 105 0.45 3.08 -17.25
C THR A 105 -0.51 3.35 -16.10
N PRO A 106 -0.03 3.51 -14.85
CA PRO A 106 -0.92 3.80 -13.72
C PRO A 106 -1.76 5.05 -13.96
N ALA A 107 -3.04 4.96 -13.66
CA ALA A 107 -3.99 6.05 -13.78
C ALA A 107 -5.03 5.95 -12.66
N ILE A 108 -5.70 7.04 -12.36
CA ILE A 108 -6.79 7.04 -11.40
C ILE A 108 -8.01 6.37 -12.05
N MET A 109 -8.39 5.20 -11.54
CA MET A 109 -9.54 4.44 -12.05
C MET A 109 -10.80 4.64 -11.19
N GLU A 110 -10.65 5.10 -9.95
CA GLU A 110 -11.74 5.37 -9.02
C GLU A 110 -11.66 6.83 -8.52
N PRO A 111 -12.04 7.80 -9.39
CA PRO A 111 -11.87 9.22 -9.06
C PRO A 111 -12.74 9.71 -7.91
N ASP A 112 -13.77 8.99 -7.53
CA ASP A 112 -14.60 9.26 -6.36
C ASP A 112 -13.88 8.95 -5.04
N LYS A 113 -12.83 8.12 -5.06
CA LYS A 113 -12.08 7.71 -3.88
C LYS A 113 -10.63 8.19 -3.86
N CYS A 114 -10.15 8.77 -4.95
CA CYS A 114 -8.77 9.17 -5.12
C CYS A 114 -8.71 10.40 -6.01
N ASP A 115 -8.19 11.50 -5.51
CA ASP A 115 -8.12 12.77 -6.27
C ASP A 115 -6.68 13.20 -6.59
N GLY A 116 -5.71 12.34 -6.37
CA GLY A 116 -4.32 12.59 -6.74
C GLY A 116 -3.55 11.30 -6.95
N LEU A 117 -2.69 11.30 -7.93
CA LEU A 117 -1.78 10.19 -8.24
C LEU A 117 -0.50 10.79 -8.76
N ASN A 118 0.63 10.51 -8.09
CA ASN A 118 1.89 11.09 -8.49
C ASN A 118 3.08 10.24 -8.02
N TRP A 119 4.19 10.38 -8.72
CA TRP A 119 5.47 9.82 -8.32
C TRP A 119 6.20 10.83 -7.45
N PHE A 120 6.72 10.35 -6.31
CA PHE A 120 7.48 11.17 -5.38
C PHE A 120 8.85 10.59 -5.16
N ALA A 121 9.88 11.43 -5.22
CA ALA A 121 11.22 10.98 -4.84
C ALA A 121 11.24 10.53 -3.39
N LEU A 122 11.98 9.48 -3.09
CA LEU A 122 12.03 8.91 -1.74
C LEU A 122 12.63 9.87 -0.72
N ASP A 123 13.43 10.84 -1.17
CA ASP A 123 13.99 11.90 -0.33
C ASP A 123 13.13 13.17 -0.29
N ALA A 124 11.98 13.17 -0.96
CA ALA A 124 11.09 14.33 -1.04
C ALA A 124 9.62 13.90 -0.99
N LEU A 125 9.28 13.05 -0.03
CA LEU A 125 7.91 12.59 0.18
C LEU A 125 7.01 13.77 0.62
N PRO A 126 5.70 13.76 0.25
CA PRO A 126 4.81 14.87 0.60
C PRO A 126 4.62 14.98 2.12
N GLU A 127 4.51 16.22 2.61
CA GLU A 127 4.30 16.49 4.04
C GLU A 127 3.02 15.84 4.57
N ASP A 128 1.98 15.82 3.76
CA ASP A 128 0.67 15.26 4.11
C ASP A 128 0.54 13.77 3.77
N MET A 129 1.64 13.06 3.71
CA MET A 129 1.65 11.60 3.68
C MET A 129 1.28 11.04 5.06
N ILE A 130 0.54 9.93 5.09
CA ILE A 130 0.22 9.22 6.34
C ILE A 130 1.52 8.88 7.07
N ASP A 131 1.65 9.31 8.33
CA ASP A 131 2.90 9.23 9.09
C ASP A 131 3.46 7.82 9.21
N PHE A 132 2.62 6.86 9.58
CA PHE A 132 3.10 5.48 9.73
C PHE A 132 3.41 4.81 8.40
N ARG A 133 2.82 5.27 7.27
CA ARG A 133 3.19 4.80 5.93
C ARG A 133 4.58 5.29 5.56
N ARG A 134 4.87 6.54 5.88
CA ARG A 134 6.21 7.12 5.71
C ARG A 134 7.24 6.31 6.48
N LEU A 135 6.94 5.98 7.74
CA LEU A 135 7.81 5.16 8.59
C LEU A 135 8.05 3.79 7.94
N HIS A 136 6.98 3.11 7.52
CA HIS A 136 7.08 1.79 6.90
C HIS A 136 7.92 1.82 5.62
N LEU A 137 7.75 2.86 4.81
CA LEU A 137 8.53 2.99 3.58
C LEU A 137 10.02 3.08 3.89
N HIS A 138 10.41 3.85 4.91
CA HIS A 138 11.80 3.92 5.36
C HIS A 138 12.30 2.57 5.87
N GLN A 139 11.49 1.86 6.65
CA GLN A 139 11.84 0.53 7.16
C GLN A 139 12.06 -0.47 6.03
N VAL A 140 11.16 -0.49 5.04
CA VAL A 140 11.28 -1.35 3.86
C VAL A 140 12.59 -1.07 3.13
N LEU A 141 12.91 0.19 2.92
CA LEU A 141 14.14 0.59 2.21
C LEU A 141 15.41 0.24 2.98
N ASN A 142 15.32 0.13 4.30
CA ASN A 142 16.41 -0.31 5.16
C ASN A 142 16.48 -1.82 5.33
N GLY A 143 15.62 -2.58 4.65
CA GLY A 143 15.60 -4.03 4.72
C GLY A 143 14.97 -4.60 5.98
N GLU A 144 14.26 -3.81 6.75
CA GLU A 144 13.49 -4.27 7.90
C GLU A 144 12.25 -5.00 7.41
N VAL A 145 11.92 -6.15 8.00
CA VAL A 145 10.84 -7.01 7.48
C VAL A 145 9.62 -7.05 8.39
N TYR A 146 9.71 -6.51 9.59
CA TYR A 146 8.62 -6.58 10.57
C TYR A 146 8.65 -5.41 11.53
N ASP A 147 7.48 -4.87 11.85
CA ASP A 147 7.30 -3.96 12.98
C ASP A 147 5.90 -4.08 13.56
N GLU A 148 5.67 -3.36 14.63
CA GLU A 148 4.39 -3.33 15.34
C GLU A 148 4.02 -1.89 15.63
N LEU A 149 2.73 -1.57 15.45
CA LEU A 149 2.14 -0.29 15.85
C LEU A 149 1.03 -0.54 16.86
N PHE A 150 1.00 0.26 17.92
CA PHE A 150 -0.01 0.15 18.98
C PHE A 150 -0.20 1.47 19.74
#